data_618c95ee15be1f50385319e84e7aed57
#
_entry.id   618c95ee15be1f50385319e84e7aed57
#
_cell.length_a   1.000
_cell.length_b   1.000
_cell.length_c   1.000
_cell.angle_alpha   90.00
_cell.angle_beta   90.00
_cell.angle_gamma   90.00
#
_symmetry.space_group_name_H-M   'P 1'
#
loop_
_entity.id
_entity.type
_entity.pdbx_description
1 polymer ?
#
loop_
_entity_poly.entity_id
_entity_poly.type
_entity_poly.pdbx_seq_one_letter_code
_entity_poly.pdbx_strand_id
1 'polypeptide(L)' 'MPKTKVIGETPEERFRRLGTARTNEVLSRLKILGNCANRQLYGYTEKDVDKIFAVIDRRVKEVRAKFHFGKNDSFRL' A
#
# COMPACT_ATOMS: atom_id res chain seq x y z
N MET A 1 23.92 -14.50 -7.74
CA MET A 1 23.82 -14.23 -7.20
C MET A 1 23.53 -13.71 -6.62
N PRO A 2 23.50 -13.56 -6.36
CA PRO A 2 23.17 -13.08 -5.77
C PRO A 2 23.01 -12.54 -5.08
N LYS A 3 22.89 -12.42 -4.87
CA LYS A 3 22.65 -11.91 -4.33
C LYS A 3 22.81 -11.41 -3.58
N THR A 4 22.97 -11.36 -3.32
CA THR A 4 23.17 -11.00 -2.57
C THR A 4 23.42 -10.17 -2.28
N LYS A 5 23.51 -9.79 -2.43
CA LYS A 5 23.84 -8.92 -2.11
C LYS A 5 23.43 -7.95 -1.34
N VAL A 6 23.06 -8.04 -0.65
CA VAL A 6 22.59 -7.13 0.29
C VAL A 6 23.66 -6.35 0.91
N ILE A 7 24.80 -6.92 0.96
CA ILE A 7 25.94 -6.21 1.45
C ILE A 7 26.23 -5.11 0.49
N GLY A 8 26.31 -3.91 0.95
CA GLY A 8 26.58 -2.78 0.10
C GLY A 8 25.33 -2.07 -0.40
N GLU A 9 24.18 -2.63 -0.14
CA GLU A 9 22.96 -1.98 -0.54
C GLU A 9 22.70 -0.78 0.36
N THR A 10 22.45 0.37 -0.23
CA THR A 10 22.15 1.55 0.57
C THR A 10 20.71 1.49 1.04
N PRO A 11 20.36 2.29 2.05
CA PRO A 11 18.95 2.37 2.47
C PRO A 11 18.03 2.80 1.34
N GLU A 12 18.50 3.69 0.47
CA GLU A 12 17.68 4.13 -0.66
C GLU A 12 17.44 3.00 -1.65
N GLU A 13 18.46 2.20 -1.90
CA GLU A 13 18.32 1.07 -2.80
C GLU A 13 17.40 0.03 -2.22
N ARG A 14 17.52 -0.19 -0.93
CA ARG A 14 16.64 -1.15 -0.25
C ARG A 14 15.20 -0.69 -0.32
N PHE A 15 14.97 0.60 -0.11
CA PHE A 15 13.62 1.13 -0.18
C PHE A 15 13.03 0.94 -1.58
N ARG A 16 13.82 1.22 -2.62
CA ARG A 16 13.33 1.03 -3.98
C ARG A 16 12.97 -0.41 -4.25
N ARG A 17 13.81 -1.32 -3.81
CA ARG A 17 13.57 -2.73 -4.05
C ARG A 17 12.33 -3.23 -3.30
N LEU A 18 12.29 -2.97 -2.01
CA LEU A 18 11.18 -3.46 -1.20
C LEU A 18 9.91 -2.68 -1.45
N GLY A 19 10.03 -1.37 -1.59
CA GLY A 19 8.87 -0.54 -1.85
C GLY A 19 8.19 -0.91 -3.16
N THR A 20 9.01 -1.15 -4.19
CA THR A 20 8.46 -1.54 -5.47
C THR A 20 7.74 -2.89 -5.38
N ALA A 21 8.39 -3.86 -4.75
CA ALA A 21 7.79 -5.19 -4.66
C ALA A 21 6.49 -5.17 -3.86
N ARG A 22 6.50 -4.46 -2.75
CA ARG A 22 5.32 -4.43 -1.89
C ARG A 22 4.19 -3.61 -2.48
N THR A 23 4.53 -2.55 -3.20
CA THR A 23 3.51 -1.77 -3.90
C THR A 23 2.85 -2.62 -4.96
N ASN A 24 3.64 -3.40 -5.70
CA ASN A 24 3.05 -4.26 -6.72
C ASN A 24 2.15 -5.32 -6.11
N GLU A 25 2.46 -5.79 -4.92
CA GLU A 25 1.59 -6.72 -4.23
C GLU A 25 0.28 -6.09 -3.85
N VAL A 26 0.32 -4.85 -3.37
CA VAL A 26 -0.92 -4.15 -3.02
C VAL A 26 -1.78 -3.97 -4.26
N LEU A 27 -1.17 -3.54 -5.36
CA LEU A 27 -1.91 -3.33 -6.60
C LEU A 27 -2.51 -4.63 -7.11
N SER A 28 -1.78 -5.72 -6.97
CA SER A 28 -2.28 -7.03 -7.38
C SER A 28 -3.50 -7.44 -6.55
N ARG A 29 -3.43 -7.20 -5.25
CA ARG A 29 -4.56 -7.55 -4.38
C ARG A 29 -5.78 -6.68 -4.66
N LEU A 30 -5.56 -5.42 -4.98
CA LEU A 30 -6.68 -4.56 -5.34
C LEU A 30 -7.32 -5.04 -6.64
N LYS A 31 -6.51 -5.51 -7.58
CA LYS A 31 -7.04 -6.05 -8.82
C LYS A 31 -7.91 -7.28 -8.54
N ILE A 32 -7.44 -8.14 -7.65
CA ILE A 32 -8.21 -9.33 -7.29
C ILE A 32 -9.52 -8.95 -6.62
N LEU A 33 -9.47 -7.96 -5.73
CA LEU A 33 -10.68 -7.47 -5.11
C LEU A 33 -11.66 -6.97 -6.16
N GLY A 34 -11.14 -6.29 -7.18
CA GLY A 34 -11.98 -5.76 -8.24
C GLY A 34 -12.72 -6.84 -9.02
N ASN A 35 -12.20 -8.06 -9.01
CA ASN A 35 -12.88 -9.15 -9.69
C ASN A 35 -14.22 -9.50 -9.03
N CYS A 36 -14.41 -9.08 -7.80
CA CYS A 36 -15.69 -9.30 -7.12
C CYS A 36 -16.79 -8.39 -7.64
N ALA A 37 -16.43 -7.46 -8.53
CA ALA A 37 -17.44 -6.57 -9.09
C ALA A 37 -18.33 -7.23 -10.12
N ASN A 38 -18.04 -8.47 -10.51
CA ASN A 38 -18.81 -9.17 -11.51
C ASN A 38 -20.17 -9.55 -10.94
N ARG A 39 -21.21 -8.83 -11.35
CA ARG A 39 -22.55 -9.03 -10.80
C ARG A 39 -23.19 -10.32 -11.24
N GLN A 40 -22.65 -10.96 -12.26
CA GLN A 40 -23.17 -12.25 -12.66
C GLN A 40 -22.80 -13.34 -11.67
N LEU A 41 -21.71 -13.15 -10.95
CA LEU A 41 -21.25 -14.15 -10.01
C LEU A 41 -21.46 -13.73 -8.56
N TYR A 42 -21.50 -12.44 -8.29
CA TYR A 42 -21.52 -11.95 -6.92
C TYR A 42 -22.62 -10.94 -6.70
N GLY A 43 -23.20 -10.98 -5.52
CA GLY A 43 -24.21 -10.00 -5.16
C GLY A 43 -23.64 -9.04 -4.16
N TYR A 44 -23.85 -7.76 -4.37
CA TYR A 44 -23.39 -6.75 -3.41
C TYR A 44 -24.25 -5.52 -3.54
N THR A 45 -24.25 -4.74 -2.46
CA THR A 45 -24.98 -3.49 -2.45
C THR A 45 -23.96 -2.36 -2.44
N GLU A 46 -24.45 -1.17 -2.74
CA GLU A 46 -23.61 0.00 -2.68
C GLU A 46 -23.05 0.18 -1.26
N LYS A 47 -23.87 -0.13 -0.27
CA LYS A 47 -23.44 -0.03 1.11
C LYS A 47 -22.27 -0.98 1.41
N ASP A 48 -22.31 -2.20 0.86
CA ASP A 48 -21.23 -3.15 1.02
C ASP A 48 -19.93 -2.58 0.47
N VAL A 49 -20.01 -2.02 -0.73
CA VAL A 49 -18.84 -1.48 -1.40
C VAL A 49 -18.28 -0.28 -0.63
N ASP A 50 -19.17 0.58 -0.16
CA ASP A 50 -18.75 1.73 0.62
C ASP A 50 -18.02 1.31 1.89
N LYS A 51 -18.50 0.26 2.54
CA LYS A 51 -17.87 -0.23 3.74
C LYS A 51 -16.46 -0.75 3.46
N ILE A 52 -16.31 -1.50 2.37
CA ILE A 52 -15.01 -2.04 1.99
C ILE A 52 -14.02 -0.90 1.76
N PHE A 53 -14.43 0.07 0.96
CA PHE A 53 -13.48 1.11 0.58
C PHE A 53 -13.24 2.12 1.70
N ALA A 54 -14.19 2.29 2.60
CA ALA A 54 -13.94 3.14 3.77
C ALA A 54 -12.80 2.57 4.61
N VAL A 55 -12.79 1.26 4.79
CA VAL A 55 -11.72 0.63 5.57
C VAL A 55 -10.39 0.68 4.83
N ILE A 56 -10.41 0.41 3.53
CA ILE A 56 -9.18 0.44 2.74
C ILE A 56 -8.60 1.86 2.74
N ASP A 57 -9.45 2.85 2.52
CA ASP A 57 -8.98 4.23 2.47
C ASP A 57 -8.37 4.65 3.80
N ARG A 58 -9.00 4.25 4.90
CA ARG A 58 -8.47 4.57 6.20
C ARG A 58 -7.11 3.91 6.43
N ARG A 59 -6.99 2.64 6.04
CA ARG A 59 -5.73 1.95 6.22
C ARG A 59 -4.63 2.56 5.36
N VAL A 60 -4.97 2.97 4.15
CA VAL A 60 -4.00 3.64 3.29
C VAL A 60 -3.50 4.91 3.96
N LYS A 61 -4.39 5.69 4.54
CA LYS A 61 -3.98 6.91 5.22
C LYS A 61 -3.10 6.62 6.43
N GLU A 62 -3.44 5.57 7.17
CA GLU A 62 -2.64 5.20 8.32
C GLU A 62 -1.23 4.78 7.93
N VAL A 63 -1.13 4.01 6.84
CA VAL A 63 0.17 3.57 6.38
C VAL A 63 0.98 4.74 5.86
N ARG A 64 0.33 5.62 5.10
CA ARG A 64 1.04 6.77 4.57
C ARG A 64 1.60 7.64 5.69
N ALA A 65 0.87 7.73 6.80
CA ALA A 65 1.31 8.54 7.93
C ALA A 65 2.57 8.01 8.59
N LYS A 66 2.95 6.77 8.28
CA LYS A 66 4.18 6.22 8.84
C LYS A 66 5.42 6.72 8.14
N PHE A 67 5.26 7.36 6.97
CA PHE A 67 6.40 7.89 6.24
C PHE A 67 6.60 9.33 6.65
N HIS A 68 7.79 9.64 7.14
CA HIS A 68 8.06 10.96 7.66
C HIS A 68 9.08 11.68 6.80
N PHE A 69 8.86 12.94 6.59
CA PHE A 69 9.78 13.72 5.82
C PHE A 69 10.38 14.83 6.66
N GLY A 70 10.46 14.55 7.91
CA GLY A 70 11.27 15.34 8.65
C GLY A 70 10.72 16.44 9.34
N LYS A 71 11.32 17.48 9.29
CA LYS A 71 11.27 18.54 10.08
C LYS A 71 10.03 19.23 10.20
N ASN A 72 9.10 18.90 9.46
CA ASN A 72 7.89 19.63 9.55
C ASN A 72 7.21 19.51 10.84
N ASP A 73 7.51 18.47 11.56
CA ASP A 73 6.87 18.26 12.81
C ASP A 73 7.48 19.02 13.89
N SER A 74 8.56 19.68 13.65
CA SER A 74 9.25 20.35 14.72
C SER A 74 8.45 21.48 15.22
N PHE A 75 8.45 21.63 16.53
CA PHE A 75 7.82 22.75 17.16
C PHE A 75 8.70 23.96 17.00
N ARG A 76 8.12 25.09 16.74
CA ARG A 76 8.84 26.32 16.67
C ARG A 76 8.08 27.37 17.36
N LEU A 77 8.76 28.21 18.01
CA LEU A 77 8.11 29.33 18.66
C LEU A 77 7.88 30.45 17.70
#